data_4a24e5ef9d44b5d0ae66d8e82130c1e4
#
_entry.id   4a24e5ef9d44b5d0ae66d8e82130c1e4
#
_cell.length_a   1.000
_cell.length_b   1.000
_cell.length_c   1.000
_cell.angle_alpha   90.00
_cell.angle_beta   90.00
_cell.angle_gamma   90.00
#
_symmetry.space_group_name_H-M   'P 1'
#
loop_
_entity.id
_entity.type
_entity.pdbx_description
1 polymer ?
#
loop_
_entity_poly.entity_id
_entity_poly.type
_entity_poly.pdbx_seq_one_letter_code
_entity_poly.pdbx_strand_id
1 'polypeptide(L)' 'PNGLAVDFMVDRATGDRLAACALANQKALGIKYVIWRQRINHGSGWELMEDRGSATANHYDHVHISFNSRAGTGTPVTC' A
#
# COMPACT_ATOMS: atom_id res chain seq x y z
N PRO A 1 1.36 -18.36 -4.05
CA PRO A 1 1.29 -17.00 -4.53
C PRO A 1 2.68 -16.41 -4.73
N ASN A 2 2.77 -15.50 -5.66
CA ASN A 2 4.04 -14.92 -6.04
C ASN A 2 4.32 -13.58 -5.35
N GLY A 3 3.67 -13.33 -4.26
CA GLY A 3 3.88 -12.10 -3.50
C GLY A 3 3.15 -12.14 -2.19
N LEU A 4 3.46 -11.17 -1.36
CA LEU A 4 2.85 -11.00 -0.07
C LEU A 4 2.02 -9.73 -0.06
N ALA A 5 0.95 -9.74 0.69
CA ALA A 5 0.12 -8.56 0.86
C ALA A 5 -0.19 -8.39 2.34
N VAL A 6 -0.14 -7.15 2.81
CA VAL A 6 -0.42 -6.82 4.21
C VAL A 6 -1.43 -5.69 4.26
N ASP A 7 -2.45 -5.83 5.10
CA ASP A 7 -3.45 -4.80 5.33
C ASP A 7 -3.20 -4.16 6.69
N PHE A 8 -3.10 -2.83 6.71
CA PHE A 8 -2.92 -2.07 7.94
C PHE A 8 -4.20 -1.31 8.25
N MET A 9 -4.93 -1.74 9.27
CA MET A 9 -6.15 -1.07 9.71
C MET A 9 -5.76 0.20 10.46
N VAL A 10 -5.99 1.36 9.86
CA VAL A 10 -5.52 2.64 10.38
C VAL A 10 -6.56 3.74 10.15
N ASP A 11 -6.42 4.85 10.87
CA ASP A 11 -7.21 6.04 10.59
C ASP A 11 -6.66 6.75 9.34
N ARG A 12 -7.36 7.78 8.88
CA ARG A 12 -7.02 8.46 7.64
C ARG A 12 -5.63 9.11 7.70
N ALA A 13 -5.34 9.83 8.77
CA ALA A 13 -4.06 10.53 8.88
C ALA A 13 -2.88 9.56 8.92
N THR A 14 -3.02 8.47 9.69
CA THR A 14 -2.00 7.44 9.75
C THR A 14 -1.87 6.72 8.42
N GLY A 15 -3.00 6.43 7.77
CA GLY A 15 -3.02 5.78 6.48
C GLY A 15 -2.33 6.61 5.40
N ASP A 16 -2.59 7.92 5.38
CA ASP A 16 -1.94 8.82 4.43
C ASP A 16 -0.42 8.79 4.60
N ARG A 17 0.05 8.84 5.85
CA ARG A 17 1.50 8.79 6.14
C ARG A 17 2.10 7.43 5.79
N LEU A 18 1.40 6.36 6.12
CA LEU A 18 1.89 5.01 5.84
C LEU A 18 1.99 4.76 4.34
N ALA A 19 0.99 5.15 3.59
CA ALA A 19 1.00 4.99 2.14
C ALA A 19 2.15 5.79 1.50
N ALA A 20 2.35 7.02 1.95
CA ALA A 20 3.43 7.87 1.44
C ALA A 20 4.80 7.28 1.80
N CYS A 21 4.97 6.80 3.02
CA CYS A 21 6.21 6.17 3.46
C CYS A 21 6.51 4.90 2.67
N ALA A 22 5.50 4.07 2.44
CA ALA A 22 5.65 2.85 1.67
C ALA A 22 6.14 3.16 0.25
N LEU A 23 5.53 4.14 -0.40
CA LEU A 23 5.92 4.52 -1.75
C LEU A 23 7.30 5.15 -1.81
N ALA A 24 7.66 5.95 -0.80
CA ALA A 24 9.00 6.55 -0.72
C ALA A 24 10.09 5.49 -0.57
N ASN A 25 9.75 4.33 -0.01
CA ASN A 25 10.69 3.24 0.23
C ASN A 25 10.37 2.02 -0.63
N GLN A 26 9.73 2.23 -1.77
CA GLN A 26 9.23 1.15 -2.61
C GLN A 26 10.30 0.12 -2.97
N LYS A 27 11.47 0.57 -3.40
CA LYS A 27 12.56 -0.34 -3.77
C LYS A 27 13.13 -1.08 -2.56
N ALA A 28 13.38 -0.35 -1.48
CA ALA A 28 13.96 -0.95 -0.28
C ALA A 28 13.05 -2.00 0.32
N LEU A 29 11.74 -1.80 0.25
CA LEU A 29 10.76 -2.73 0.83
C LEU A 29 10.28 -3.78 -0.17
N GLY A 30 10.61 -3.66 -1.43
CA GLY A 30 10.14 -4.59 -2.46
C GLY A 30 8.64 -4.48 -2.70
N ILE A 31 8.11 -3.28 -2.67
CA ILE A 31 6.68 -3.03 -2.82
C ILE A 31 6.28 -3.05 -4.30
N LYS A 32 5.23 -3.81 -4.59
CA LYS A 32 4.66 -3.91 -5.92
C LYS A 32 3.67 -2.78 -6.17
N TYR A 33 2.75 -2.57 -5.23
CA TYR A 33 1.79 -1.46 -5.28
C TYR A 33 1.18 -1.22 -3.90
N VAL A 34 0.54 -0.06 -3.76
CA VAL A 34 -0.18 0.33 -2.55
C VAL A 34 -1.60 0.70 -2.94
N ILE A 35 -2.59 0.22 -2.19
CA ILE A 35 -3.99 0.61 -2.38
C ILE A 35 -4.45 1.33 -1.12
N TRP A 36 -5.00 2.51 -1.29
CA TRP A 36 -5.50 3.32 -0.19
C TRP A 36 -6.61 4.24 -0.70
N ARG A 37 -7.73 4.23 0.00
CA ARG A 37 -8.87 5.11 -0.29
C ARG A 37 -9.32 5.05 -1.75
N GLN A 38 -9.59 3.84 -2.23
CA GLN A 38 -10.08 3.57 -3.57
C GLN A 38 -9.09 3.95 -4.69
N ARG A 39 -7.81 4.10 -4.35
CA ARG A 39 -6.77 4.42 -5.32
C ARG A 39 -5.62 3.45 -5.24
N ILE A 40 -5.01 3.18 -6.37
CA ILE A 40 -3.86 2.29 -6.45
C ILE A 40 -2.66 3.07 -6.99
N ASN A 41 -1.47 2.76 -6.47
CA ASN A 41 -0.24 3.39 -6.91
C ASN A 41 0.85 2.33 -7.08
N HIS A 42 1.34 2.20 -8.30
CA HIS A 42 2.42 1.27 -8.63
C HIS A 42 3.80 1.94 -8.57
N GLY A 43 3.85 3.20 -8.16
CA GLY A 43 5.08 3.98 -8.09
C GLY A 43 5.11 5.17 -9.04
N SER A 44 4.15 5.30 -9.93
CA SER A 44 4.11 6.39 -10.92
C SER A 44 2.93 7.35 -10.73
N GLY A 45 2.19 7.20 -9.64
CA GLY A 45 1.07 8.08 -9.33
C GLY A 45 -0.17 7.30 -8.92
N TRP A 46 -1.10 7.99 -8.31
CA TRP A 46 -2.36 7.39 -7.85
C TRP A 46 -3.37 7.33 -8.99
N GLU A 47 -4.06 6.20 -9.09
CA GLU A 47 -5.13 5.97 -10.05
C GLU A 47 -6.38 5.52 -9.32
N LEU A 48 -7.53 6.09 -9.65
CA LEU A 48 -8.80 5.72 -9.05
C LEU A 48 -9.20 4.31 -9.47
N MET A 49 -9.59 3.50 -8.49
CA MET A 49 -10.11 2.15 -8.75
C MET A 49 -11.63 2.19 -8.84
N GLU A 50 -12.23 1.12 -9.34
CA GLU A 50 -13.68 1.00 -9.36
C GLU A 50 -14.26 0.99 -7.95
N ASP A 51 -15.46 1.51 -7.79
CA ASP A 51 -16.18 1.46 -6.54
C ASP A 51 -16.71 0.04 -6.31
N ARG A 52 -16.25 -0.60 -5.24
CA ARG A 52 -16.61 -1.98 -4.90
C ARG A 52 -17.74 -2.06 -3.87
N GLY A 53 -18.36 -0.94 -3.54
CA GLY A 53 -19.58 -0.90 -2.77
C GLY A 53 -19.43 -0.77 -1.26
N SER A 54 -18.24 -0.86 -0.70
CA SER A 54 -18.05 -0.71 0.74
C SER A 54 -16.71 -0.08 1.06
N ALA A 55 -16.60 0.48 2.27
CA ALA A 55 -15.37 1.09 2.74
C ALA A 55 -14.20 0.08 2.75
N THR A 56 -14.47 -1.14 3.21
CA THR A 56 -13.45 -2.18 3.26
C THR A 56 -13.01 -2.62 1.87
N ALA A 57 -13.97 -2.86 0.96
CA ALA A 57 -13.66 -3.27 -0.40
C ALA A 57 -12.93 -2.19 -1.18
N ASN A 58 -13.16 -0.91 -0.85
CA ASN A 58 -12.51 0.23 -1.48
C ASN A 58 -11.25 0.69 -0.73
N HIS A 59 -10.85 -0.04 0.30
CA HIS A 59 -9.64 0.25 1.08
C HIS A 59 -9.66 1.63 1.74
N TYR A 60 -10.82 2.02 2.29
CA TYR A 60 -10.96 3.28 3.02
C TYR A 60 -10.55 3.16 4.48
N ASP A 61 -10.60 1.95 5.05
CA ASP A 61 -10.30 1.71 6.45
C ASP A 61 -8.98 0.97 6.67
N HIS A 62 -8.24 0.70 5.60
CA HIS A 62 -6.93 0.06 5.71
C HIS A 62 -6.05 0.39 4.51
N VAL A 63 -4.74 0.39 4.73
CA VAL A 63 -3.75 0.50 3.66
C VAL A 63 -3.37 -0.92 3.25
N HIS A 64 -3.55 -1.23 1.98
CA HIS A 64 -3.16 -2.52 1.42
C HIS A 64 -1.83 -2.36 0.70
N ILE A 65 -0.80 -3.06 1.16
CA ILE A 65 0.52 -3.02 0.54
C ILE A 65 0.84 -4.40 -0.02
N SER A 66 1.06 -4.46 -1.32
CA SER A 66 1.44 -5.70 -2.00
C SER A 66 2.92 -5.68 -2.29
N PHE A 67 3.59 -6.77 -1.95
CA PHE A 67 5.03 -6.91 -2.10
C PHE A 67 5.35 -7.86 -3.25
N ASN A 68 6.54 -7.72 -3.82
CA ASN A 68 7.07 -8.68 -4.77
C ASN A 68 7.37 -10.00 -4.04
N SER A 69 7.51 -11.08 -4.79
CA SER A 69 7.75 -12.41 -4.19
C SER A 69 9.01 -12.48 -3.32
N ARG A 70 9.94 -11.53 -3.51
CA ARG A 70 11.12 -11.37 -2.66
C ARG A 70 11.07 -10.00 -2.02
N ALA A 71 10.09 -9.79 -1.18
CA ALA A 71 9.86 -8.51 -0.56
C ALA A 71 10.98 -8.16 0.40
N GLY A 72 11.43 -6.92 0.32
CA GLY A 72 12.42 -6.40 1.24
C GLY A 72 13.83 -6.83 0.91
N THR A 73 14.78 -6.03 1.36
CA THR A 73 16.20 -6.28 1.18
C THR A 73 16.90 -6.47 2.52
N GLY A 74 16.13 -6.43 3.61
CA GLY A 74 16.68 -6.41 4.95
C GLY A 74 17.12 -5.03 5.39
N THR A 75 16.98 -4.01 4.55
CA THR A 75 17.34 -2.64 4.91
C THR A 75 16.28 -2.04 5.82
N PRO A 76 16.64 -1.55 7.01
CA PRO A 76 15.66 -0.92 7.89
C PRO A 76 15.10 0.36 7.29
N VAL A 77 13.81 0.56 7.43
CA VAL A 77 13.15 1.81 7.06
C VAL A 77 12.27 2.28 8.20
N THR A 78 12.20 3.60 8.34
CA THR A 78 11.38 4.25 9.36
C THR A 78 10.29 5.07 8.71
N CYS A 79 9.06 4.89 9.18
CA CYS A 79 7.93 5.66 8.68
C CYS A 79 7.42 6.63 9.74
#